data_2626fb7dd07d4362b5bde59f27efd5d2
#
_entry.id   2626fb7dd07d4362b5bde59f27efd5d2
#
_cell.length_a   1.000
_cell.length_b   1.000
_cell.length_c   1.000
_cell.angle_alpha   90.00
_cell.angle_beta   90.00
_cell.angle_gamma   90.00
#
_symmetry.space_group_name_H-M   'P 1'
#
loop_
_entity.id
_entity.type
_entity.pdbx_description
1 polymer ?
#
loop_
_entity_poly.entity_id
_entity_poly.type
_entity_poly.pdbx_seq_one_letter_code
_entity_poly.pdbx_strand_id
1 'polypeptide(L)'
;YNWLLESLGFDVTSYSARFIDKMETYQLRRHRVMCVALGEKRYLTDVGVNSESPRVPLEIVEGLIQSDGISQYKFTRSEFWGWLLWQKERGKIWKRLFGFTEEPQIDKDFITASFWCDAHPDSPFIKSKKLSIFREDCNITIRGNYLKFYLGGRVKYRYKINTGAELKEILWEYFGINVEYRLKDDGIEY
;
A
#
# COMPACT_ATOMS: atom_id res chain seq x y z
N TYR A 1 10.90 -2.94 -2.60
CA TYR A 1 10.90 -3.15 -1.15
C TYR A 1 11.41 -4.55 -0.78
N ASN A 2 10.95 -5.62 -1.45
CA ASN A 2 11.46 -6.99 -1.26
C ASN A 2 12.98 -7.04 -1.40
N TRP A 3 13.50 -6.58 -2.55
CA TRP A 3 14.93 -6.48 -2.82
C TRP A 3 15.71 -5.76 -1.69
N LEU A 4 15.16 -4.67 -1.13
CA LEU A 4 15.79 -3.94 -0.03
C LEU A 4 15.91 -4.81 1.22
N LEU A 5 14.83 -5.50 1.59
CA LEU A 5 14.84 -6.39 2.77
C LEU A 5 15.85 -7.53 2.60
N GLU A 6 15.88 -8.18 1.44
CA GLU A 6 16.85 -9.23 1.12
C GLU A 6 18.27 -8.69 1.13
N SER A 7 18.51 -7.48 0.57
CA SER A 7 19.84 -6.84 0.60
C SER A 7 20.32 -6.49 2.01
N LEU A 8 19.39 -6.31 2.95
CA LEU A 8 19.69 -6.11 4.37
C LEU A 8 19.86 -7.44 5.14
N GLY A 9 19.78 -8.58 4.45
CA GLY A 9 20.01 -9.91 5.03
C GLY A 9 18.79 -10.53 5.71
N PHE A 10 17.58 -10.01 5.49
CA PHE A 10 16.36 -10.63 6.00
C PHE A 10 15.95 -11.84 5.16
N ASP A 11 15.42 -12.86 5.82
CA ASP A 11 14.74 -13.98 5.17
C ASP A 11 13.32 -13.55 4.81
N VAL A 12 13.05 -13.39 3.50
CA VAL A 12 11.82 -12.82 2.97
C VAL A 12 11.10 -13.80 2.06
N THR A 13 9.85 -14.08 2.36
CA THR A 13 8.95 -14.83 1.48
C THR A 13 7.87 -13.90 0.93
N SER A 14 7.69 -13.87 -0.39
CA SER A 14 6.62 -13.13 -1.03
C SER A 14 5.37 -13.99 -1.19
N TYR A 15 4.20 -13.38 -0.94
CA TYR A 15 2.90 -14.01 -1.18
C TYR A 15 2.02 -13.13 -2.07
N SER A 16 1.14 -13.79 -2.81
CA SER A 16 0.15 -13.11 -3.65
C SER A 16 -1.15 -12.87 -2.88
N ALA A 17 -1.56 -11.60 -2.82
CA ALA A 17 -2.71 -11.15 -2.06
C ALA A 17 -3.84 -10.56 -2.92
N ARG A 18 -5.05 -10.55 -2.38
CA ARG A 18 -6.25 -9.92 -2.95
C ARG A 18 -6.79 -8.86 -2.01
N PHE A 19 -7.03 -7.67 -2.51
CA PHE A 19 -7.81 -6.68 -1.78
C PHE A 19 -9.24 -7.15 -1.58
N ILE A 20 -9.85 -6.76 -0.48
CA ILE A 20 -11.25 -7.06 -0.15
C ILE A 20 -11.98 -5.73 -0.10
N ASP A 21 -12.88 -5.52 -1.06
CA ASP A 21 -13.72 -4.34 -1.09
C ASP A 21 -14.94 -4.48 -0.17
N LYS A 22 -15.71 -3.41 -0.06
CA LYS A 22 -16.92 -3.38 0.79
C LYS A 22 -18.02 -4.34 0.32
N MET A 23 -18.02 -4.67 -0.97
CA MET A 23 -18.99 -5.57 -1.59
C MET A 23 -18.54 -7.04 -1.54
N GLU A 24 -17.34 -7.29 -1.01
CA GLU A 24 -16.73 -8.62 -0.94
C GLU A 24 -16.56 -9.29 -2.31
N THR A 25 -16.45 -8.49 -3.36
CA THR A 25 -16.22 -9.01 -4.69
C THR A 25 -14.83 -9.61 -4.80
N TYR A 26 -14.70 -10.70 -5.56
CA TYR A 26 -13.43 -11.38 -5.75
C TYR A 26 -12.50 -10.54 -6.63
N GLN A 27 -11.53 -9.91 -6.00
CA GLN A 27 -10.50 -9.14 -6.70
C GLN A 27 -9.40 -10.07 -7.24
N LEU A 28 -8.70 -9.61 -8.28
CA LEU A 28 -7.53 -10.31 -8.79
C LEU A 28 -6.41 -10.38 -7.73
N ARG A 29 -5.60 -11.43 -7.80
CA ARG A 29 -4.35 -11.53 -7.02
C ARG A 29 -3.31 -10.60 -7.63
N ARG A 30 -3.30 -9.34 -7.26
CA ARG A 30 -2.41 -8.31 -7.82
C ARG A 30 -1.68 -7.48 -6.77
N HIS A 31 -1.74 -7.92 -5.53
CA HIS A 31 -1.00 -7.31 -4.45
C HIS A 31 0.07 -8.28 -3.95
N ARG A 32 1.30 -7.80 -3.86
CA ARG A 32 2.43 -8.55 -3.31
C ARG A 32 2.61 -8.14 -1.85
N VAL A 33 2.58 -9.11 -0.95
CA VAL A 33 2.91 -8.92 0.45
C VAL A 33 4.19 -9.68 0.78
N MET A 34 5.00 -9.15 1.71
CA MET A 34 6.23 -9.77 2.16
C MET A 34 6.05 -10.28 3.59
N CYS A 35 6.50 -11.49 3.82
CA CYS A 35 6.64 -12.09 5.12
C CYS A 35 8.12 -12.19 5.46
N VAL A 36 8.53 -11.59 6.56
CA VAL A 36 9.90 -11.65 7.09
C VAL A 36 9.95 -12.64 8.25
N ALA A 37 10.86 -13.61 8.18
CA ALA A 37 11.12 -14.53 9.29
C ALA A 37 12.19 -13.94 10.22
N LEU A 38 11.93 -13.92 11.53
CA LEU A 38 12.85 -13.53 12.58
C LEU A 38 12.78 -14.56 13.73
N GLY A 39 13.72 -15.49 13.76
CA GLY A 39 13.65 -16.66 14.65
C GLY A 39 12.42 -17.49 14.35
N GLU A 40 11.62 -17.79 15.37
CA GLU A 40 10.39 -18.56 15.22
C GLU A 40 9.16 -17.70 14.83
N LYS A 41 9.34 -16.39 14.71
CA LYS A 41 8.26 -15.45 14.41
C LYS A 41 8.27 -15.02 12.95
N ARG A 42 7.09 -14.74 12.44
CA ARG A 42 6.88 -14.24 11.08
C ARG A 42 6.12 -12.93 11.11
N TYR A 43 6.60 -11.97 10.32
CA TYR A 43 6.06 -10.62 10.29
C TYR A 43 5.63 -10.25 8.88
N LEU A 44 4.40 -9.80 8.73
CA LEU A 44 3.97 -9.15 7.49
C LEU A 44 4.56 -7.74 7.45
N THR A 45 5.18 -7.41 6.31
CA THR A 45 5.66 -6.08 5.98
C THR A 45 5.05 -5.64 4.66
N ASP A 46 4.47 -4.44 4.60
CA ASP A 46 3.76 -3.97 3.43
C ASP A 46 3.79 -2.45 3.30
N VAL A 47 4.21 -1.97 2.15
CA VAL A 47 4.25 -0.53 1.79
C VAL A 47 3.32 -0.21 0.61
N GLY A 48 2.56 -1.20 0.12
CA GLY A 48 1.79 -1.12 -1.11
C GLY A 48 0.30 -0.77 -0.94
N VAL A 49 -0.19 -0.58 0.29
CA VAL A 49 -1.62 -0.28 0.55
C VAL A 49 -1.85 1.24 0.74
N ASN A 50 -0.97 2.08 0.22
CA ASN A 50 -1.08 3.53 0.37
C ASN A 50 -1.12 3.97 1.85
N SER A 51 -2.09 4.85 2.16
CA SER A 51 -2.33 5.36 3.52
C SER A 51 -2.88 4.32 4.51
N GLU A 52 -3.15 3.11 4.06
CA GLU A 52 -3.66 2.01 4.88
C GLU A 52 -2.56 0.98 5.21
N SER A 53 -1.35 1.14 4.64
CA SER A 53 -0.20 0.31 4.99
C SER A 53 0.12 0.44 6.48
N PRO A 54 0.38 -0.68 7.17
CA PRO A 54 0.91 -0.63 8.53
C PRO A 54 2.25 0.11 8.56
N ARG A 55 2.45 0.94 9.57
CA ARG A 55 3.71 1.68 9.77
C ARG A 55 4.79 0.84 10.43
N VAL A 56 4.44 -0.34 10.92
CA VAL A 56 5.31 -1.28 11.60
C VAL A 56 5.08 -2.68 11.04
N PRO A 57 6.06 -3.59 11.14
CA PRO A 57 5.85 -5.00 10.86
C PRO A 57 4.77 -5.58 11.79
N LEU A 58 3.89 -6.41 11.24
CA LEU A 58 2.82 -7.07 12.00
C LEU A 58 3.13 -8.55 12.15
N GLU A 59 3.20 -9.04 13.38
CA GLU A 59 3.37 -10.47 13.63
C GLU A 59 2.17 -11.25 13.11
N ILE A 60 2.41 -12.30 12.31
CA ILE A 60 1.35 -13.11 11.69
C ILE A 60 0.84 -14.15 12.71
N VAL A 61 0.01 -13.70 13.62
CA VAL A 61 -0.64 -14.53 14.66
C VAL A 61 -2.14 -14.25 14.63
N GLU A 62 -2.94 -15.33 14.64
CA GLU A 62 -4.39 -15.21 14.62
C GLU A 62 -4.93 -14.55 15.90
N GLY A 63 -5.81 -13.56 15.72
CA GLY A 63 -6.48 -12.85 16.80
C GLY A 63 -5.64 -11.83 17.54
N LEU A 64 -4.31 -11.81 17.38
CA LEU A 64 -3.43 -10.82 18.03
C LEU A 64 -3.74 -9.41 17.54
N ILE A 65 -4.15 -8.53 18.45
CA ILE A 65 -4.37 -7.11 18.13
C ILE A 65 -3.07 -6.36 18.31
N GLN A 66 -2.61 -5.72 17.25
CA GLN A 66 -1.37 -4.96 17.15
C GLN A 66 -1.67 -3.52 16.74
N SER A 67 -0.78 -2.58 17.04
CA SER A 67 -0.98 -1.15 16.71
C SER A 67 0.28 -0.56 16.10
N ASP A 68 0.10 0.33 15.13
CA ASP A 68 1.14 1.19 14.57
C ASP A 68 1.13 2.62 15.16
N GLY A 69 0.38 2.81 16.26
CA GLY A 69 0.17 4.12 16.90
C GLY A 69 -1.01 4.93 16.33
N ILE A 70 -1.49 4.60 15.14
CA ILE A 70 -2.62 5.28 14.46
C ILE A 70 -3.81 4.34 14.29
N SER A 71 -3.54 3.14 13.84
CA SER A 71 -4.52 2.09 13.57
C SER A 71 -4.22 0.84 14.38
N GLN A 72 -5.24 0.02 14.59
CA GLN A 72 -5.09 -1.34 15.08
C GLN A 72 -5.23 -2.33 13.93
N TYR A 73 -4.51 -3.44 14.04
CA TYR A 73 -4.50 -4.52 13.05
C TYR A 73 -4.67 -5.86 13.75
N LYS A 74 -5.24 -6.81 13.05
CA LYS A 74 -5.26 -8.22 13.46
C LYS A 74 -5.34 -9.13 12.25
N PHE A 75 -4.91 -10.36 12.42
CA PHE A 75 -5.12 -11.44 11.45
C PHE A 75 -6.22 -12.37 11.90
N THR A 76 -6.96 -12.92 10.93
CA THR A 76 -7.85 -14.08 11.12
C THR A 76 -7.62 -15.07 9.99
N ARG A 77 -8.07 -16.32 10.18
CA ARG A 77 -8.04 -17.35 9.14
C ARG A 77 -9.38 -17.43 8.39
N SER A 78 -9.29 -17.84 7.13
CA SER A 78 -10.43 -18.14 6.28
C SER A 78 -10.04 -19.24 5.31
N GLU A 79 -10.95 -20.18 5.04
CA GLU A 79 -10.72 -21.26 4.09
C GLU A 79 -10.39 -20.74 2.69
N PHE A 80 -11.11 -19.73 2.23
CA PHE A 80 -10.92 -19.18 0.88
C PHE A 80 -9.79 -18.14 0.80
N TRP A 81 -9.72 -17.23 1.80
CA TRP A 81 -8.79 -16.09 1.75
C TRP A 81 -7.41 -16.42 2.32
N GLY A 82 -7.27 -17.51 3.06
CA GLY A 82 -6.10 -17.80 3.87
C GLY A 82 -6.01 -16.87 5.07
N TRP A 83 -4.95 -16.10 5.20
CA TRP A 83 -4.84 -15.03 6.17
C TRP A 83 -5.62 -13.80 5.72
N LEU A 84 -6.41 -13.22 6.60
CA LEU A 84 -7.13 -11.96 6.41
C LEU A 84 -6.52 -10.91 7.30
N LEU A 85 -6.00 -9.83 6.72
CA LEU A 85 -5.59 -8.65 7.46
C LEU A 85 -6.78 -7.71 7.65
N TRP A 86 -7.04 -7.38 8.91
CA TRP A 86 -8.02 -6.41 9.33
C TRP A 86 -7.36 -5.15 9.86
N GLN A 87 -7.98 -4.00 9.60
CA GLN A 87 -7.59 -2.71 10.14
C GLN A 87 -8.76 -2.05 10.86
N LYS A 88 -8.45 -1.34 11.94
CA LYS A 88 -9.39 -0.49 12.67
C LYS A 88 -8.73 0.86 12.95
N GLU A 89 -9.18 1.88 12.27
CA GLU A 89 -8.80 3.27 12.57
C GLU A 89 -9.52 3.75 13.84
N ARG A 90 -8.95 4.74 14.52
CA ARG A 90 -9.52 5.31 15.74
C ARG A 90 -10.97 5.80 15.52
N GLY A 91 -11.90 5.30 16.31
CA GLY A 91 -13.32 5.65 16.22
C GLY A 91 -14.08 4.99 15.07
N LYS A 92 -13.46 4.03 14.34
CA LYS A 92 -14.09 3.27 13.27
C LYS A 92 -14.25 1.80 13.62
N ILE A 93 -15.02 1.08 12.82
CA ILE A 93 -15.19 -0.38 12.94
C ILE A 93 -14.04 -1.10 12.22
N TRP A 94 -13.87 -2.39 12.53
CA TRP A 94 -12.95 -3.26 11.80
C TRP A 94 -13.35 -3.39 10.34
N LYS A 95 -12.37 -3.25 9.44
CA LYS A 95 -12.51 -3.52 7.99
C LYS A 95 -11.44 -4.50 7.55
N ARG A 96 -11.78 -5.37 6.60
CA ARG A 96 -10.82 -6.22 5.91
C ARG A 96 -10.04 -5.38 4.92
N LEU A 97 -8.73 -5.58 4.85
CA LEU A 97 -7.88 -4.93 3.85
C LEU A 97 -7.60 -5.87 2.67
N PHE A 98 -7.01 -7.00 2.97
CA PHE A 98 -6.69 -8.02 1.97
C PHE A 98 -6.56 -9.40 2.61
N GLY A 99 -6.58 -10.42 1.75
CA GLY A 99 -6.28 -11.79 2.13
C GLY A 99 -5.16 -12.37 1.27
N PHE A 100 -4.37 -13.30 1.84
CA PHE A 100 -3.31 -14.01 1.15
C PHE A 100 -3.18 -15.44 1.65
N THR A 101 -2.81 -16.35 0.74
CA THR A 101 -2.44 -17.73 1.06
C THR A 101 -0.93 -17.83 1.23
N GLU A 102 -0.47 -18.81 2.00
CA GLU A 102 0.96 -19.03 2.28
C GLU A 102 1.65 -19.85 1.18
N GLU A 103 1.29 -19.63 -0.08
CA GLU A 103 1.94 -20.17 -1.25
C GLU A 103 3.07 -19.23 -1.67
N PRO A 104 4.35 -19.62 -1.51
CA PRO A 104 5.48 -18.75 -1.85
C PRO A 104 5.46 -18.40 -3.34
N GLN A 105 5.76 -17.15 -3.65
CA GLN A 105 5.81 -16.62 -5.01
C GLN A 105 7.21 -16.12 -5.33
N ILE A 106 7.64 -16.33 -6.55
CA ILE A 106 8.86 -15.76 -7.12
C ILE A 106 8.53 -14.50 -7.93
N ASP A 107 9.53 -13.69 -8.28
CA ASP A 107 9.31 -12.43 -9.02
C ASP A 107 8.57 -12.63 -10.35
N LYS A 108 8.79 -13.75 -11.03
CA LYS A 108 8.11 -14.06 -12.29
C LYS A 108 6.60 -14.26 -12.15
N ASP A 109 6.12 -14.69 -10.99
CA ASP A 109 4.69 -14.91 -10.74
C ASP A 109 3.91 -13.59 -10.71
N PHE A 110 4.61 -12.47 -10.45
CA PHE A 110 4.00 -11.14 -10.42
C PHE A 110 3.96 -10.42 -11.78
N ILE A 111 4.57 -10.97 -12.84
CA ILE A 111 4.62 -10.33 -14.17
C ILE A 111 3.22 -10.06 -14.70
N THR A 112 2.33 -11.05 -14.65
CA THR A 112 0.94 -10.89 -15.13
C THR A 112 0.17 -9.85 -14.34
N ALA A 113 0.34 -9.84 -13.01
CA ALA A 113 -0.30 -8.87 -12.14
C ALA A 113 0.23 -7.44 -12.38
N SER A 114 1.55 -7.29 -12.60
CA SER A 114 2.19 -6.03 -12.97
C SER A 114 1.67 -5.52 -14.31
N PHE A 115 1.67 -6.37 -15.34
CA PHE A 115 1.14 -6.00 -16.65
C PHE A 115 -0.32 -5.54 -16.59
N TRP A 116 -1.16 -6.24 -15.80
CA TRP A 116 -2.54 -5.82 -15.60
C TRP A 116 -2.62 -4.42 -14.94
N CYS A 117 -1.81 -4.18 -13.93
CA CYS A 117 -1.76 -2.89 -13.24
C CYS A 117 -1.33 -1.75 -14.16
N ASP A 118 -0.38 -2.02 -15.06
CA ASP A 118 0.26 -1.02 -15.90
C ASP A 118 -0.49 -0.77 -17.22
N ALA A 119 -1.24 -1.75 -17.74
CA ALA A 119 -1.79 -1.70 -19.09
C ALA A 119 -3.31 -1.91 -19.18
N HIS A 120 -3.96 -2.54 -18.19
CA HIS A 120 -5.39 -2.86 -18.32
C HIS A 120 -6.27 -1.62 -18.16
N PRO A 121 -7.27 -1.38 -19.05
CA PRO A 121 -8.14 -0.19 -19.02
C PRO A 121 -8.86 0.03 -17.68
N ASP A 122 -9.15 -1.06 -16.95
CA ASP A 122 -9.78 -0.98 -15.63
C ASP A 122 -8.79 -0.82 -14.48
N SER A 123 -7.51 -0.74 -14.75
CA SER A 123 -6.51 -0.52 -13.71
C SER A 123 -6.71 0.85 -13.04
N PRO A 124 -6.79 0.89 -11.71
CA PRO A 124 -6.86 2.16 -10.98
C PRO A 124 -5.56 2.96 -11.06
N PHE A 125 -4.46 2.34 -11.49
CA PHE A 125 -3.15 3.00 -11.60
C PHE A 125 -3.02 3.79 -12.90
N ILE A 126 -3.70 3.37 -13.98
CA ILE A 126 -3.81 4.15 -15.22
C ILE A 126 -4.74 5.34 -15.01
N LYS A 127 -5.86 5.11 -14.28
CA LYS A 127 -6.92 6.13 -14.11
C LYS A 127 -6.53 7.25 -13.16
N SER A 128 -5.58 7.04 -12.25
CA SER A 128 -5.27 8.04 -11.22
C SER A 128 -3.90 7.84 -10.57
N LYS A 129 -3.16 8.93 -10.45
CA LYS A 129 -1.91 8.94 -9.67
C LYS A 129 -2.21 8.70 -8.19
N LYS A 130 -1.39 7.88 -7.53
CA LYS A 130 -1.51 7.58 -6.11
C LYS A 130 -0.11 7.50 -5.50
N LEU A 131 0.19 8.40 -4.58
CA LEU A 131 1.39 8.37 -3.76
C LEU A 131 1.00 8.58 -2.30
N SER A 132 1.81 8.05 -1.41
CA SER A 132 1.62 8.20 0.02
C SER A 132 2.97 8.13 0.71
N ILE A 133 3.21 9.03 1.66
CA ILE A 133 4.38 8.99 2.53
C ILE A 133 3.94 9.26 3.96
N PHE A 134 4.45 8.44 4.88
CA PHE A 134 4.29 8.67 6.30
C PHE A 134 5.43 9.54 6.81
N ARG A 135 5.07 10.57 7.55
CA ARG A 135 5.97 11.39 8.36
C ARG A 135 5.63 11.15 9.83
N GLU A 136 6.48 11.62 10.73
CA GLU A 136 6.30 11.44 12.17
C GLU A 136 4.89 11.85 12.64
N ASP A 137 4.45 13.05 12.25
CA ASP A 137 3.18 13.63 12.70
C ASP A 137 2.06 13.57 11.68
N CYS A 138 2.35 13.28 10.40
CA CYS A 138 1.35 13.33 9.35
C CYS A 138 1.55 12.27 8.28
N ASN A 139 0.47 12.03 7.53
CA ASN A 139 0.52 11.29 6.29
C ASN A 139 0.21 12.25 5.14
N ILE A 140 1.07 12.25 4.12
CA ILE A 140 0.92 13.09 2.94
C ILE A 140 0.57 12.18 1.77
N THR A 141 -0.47 12.53 1.02
CA THR A 141 -0.91 11.72 -0.12
C THR A 141 -1.16 12.58 -1.35
N ILE A 142 -0.85 12.03 -2.54
CA ILE A 142 -1.39 12.50 -3.80
C ILE A 142 -2.40 11.45 -4.26
N ARG A 143 -3.61 11.90 -4.61
CA ARG A 143 -4.62 11.08 -5.27
C ARG A 143 -5.28 11.87 -6.38
N GLY A 144 -5.07 11.43 -7.63
CA GLY A 144 -5.38 12.25 -8.79
C GLY A 144 -4.60 13.57 -8.74
N ASN A 145 -5.31 14.67 -8.85
CA ASN A 145 -4.75 16.02 -8.82
C ASN A 145 -4.85 16.68 -7.42
N TYR A 146 -4.95 15.90 -6.35
CA TYR A 146 -5.07 16.45 -5.01
C TYR A 146 -3.94 15.99 -4.10
N LEU A 147 -3.18 16.96 -3.58
CA LEU A 147 -2.30 16.78 -2.43
C LEU A 147 -3.12 16.93 -1.16
N LYS A 148 -2.95 16.01 -0.21
CA LYS A 148 -3.65 16.04 1.08
C LYS A 148 -2.70 15.71 2.22
N PHE A 149 -2.86 16.44 3.31
CA PHE A 149 -2.18 16.19 4.58
C PHE A 149 -3.18 15.66 5.59
N TYR A 150 -2.84 14.56 6.21
CA TYR A 150 -3.65 13.93 7.24
C TYR A 150 -2.92 14.03 8.57
N LEU A 151 -3.61 14.54 9.59
CA LEU A 151 -3.15 14.59 10.96
C LEU A 151 -4.16 13.85 11.83
N GLY A 152 -3.70 12.87 12.63
CA GLY A 152 -4.60 12.04 13.43
C GLY A 152 -5.72 11.35 12.62
N GLY A 153 -5.41 10.94 11.38
CA GLY A 153 -6.35 10.26 10.47
C GLY A 153 -7.39 11.18 9.80
N ARG A 154 -7.31 12.50 10.02
CA ARG A 154 -8.22 13.48 9.41
C ARG A 154 -7.50 14.39 8.43
N VAL A 155 -8.16 14.72 7.30
CA VAL A 155 -7.64 15.71 6.35
C VAL A 155 -7.58 17.07 7.03
N LYS A 156 -6.37 17.63 7.15
CA LYS A 156 -6.12 18.97 7.69
C LYS A 156 -5.92 19.99 6.58
N TYR A 157 -5.31 19.57 5.48
CA TYR A 157 -5.04 20.42 4.35
C TYR A 157 -5.28 19.66 3.06
N ARG A 158 -5.84 20.36 2.05
CA ARG A 158 -6.06 19.84 0.70
C ARG A 158 -5.69 20.92 -0.30
N TYR A 159 -4.85 20.58 -1.26
CA TYR A 159 -4.43 21.43 -2.34
C TYR A 159 -4.71 20.76 -3.68
N LYS A 160 -5.24 21.51 -4.66
CA LYS A 160 -5.46 21.03 -6.02
C LYS A 160 -4.23 21.37 -6.84
N ILE A 161 -3.58 20.38 -7.39
CA ILE A 161 -2.44 20.50 -8.30
C ILE A 161 -2.99 20.83 -9.68
N ASN A 162 -2.58 21.95 -10.26
CA ASN A 162 -3.14 22.45 -11.50
C ASN A 162 -2.19 22.29 -12.69
N THR A 163 -0.88 22.20 -12.45
CA THR A 163 0.14 22.14 -13.50
C THR A 163 1.14 21.00 -13.24
N GLY A 164 1.81 20.57 -14.32
CA GLY A 164 2.92 19.64 -14.23
C GLY A 164 4.12 20.20 -13.44
N ALA A 165 4.36 21.50 -13.52
CA ALA A 165 5.43 22.17 -12.76
C ALA A 165 5.16 22.09 -11.25
N GLU A 166 3.93 22.44 -10.81
CA GLU A 166 3.53 22.29 -9.41
C GLU A 166 3.65 20.83 -8.92
N LEU A 167 3.25 19.85 -9.76
CA LEU A 167 3.40 18.45 -9.41
C LEU A 167 4.87 18.07 -9.19
N LYS A 168 5.77 18.58 -10.04
CA LYS A 168 7.21 18.33 -9.95
C LYS A 168 7.82 18.87 -8.65
N GLU A 169 7.45 20.10 -8.28
CA GLU A 169 7.87 20.73 -7.04
C GLU A 169 7.35 19.94 -5.82
N ILE A 170 6.07 19.57 -5.81
CA ILE A 170 5.44 18.78 -4.77
C ILE A 170 6.09 17.41 -4.61
N LEU A 171 6.40 16.73 -5.73
CA LEU A 171 7.07 15.43 -5.71
C LEU A 171 8.46 15.52 -5.08
N TRP A 172 9.20 16.58 -5.40
CA TRP A 172 10.51 16.83 -4.79
C TRP A 172 10.40 17.20 -3.32
N GLU A 173 9.60 18.20 -3.00
CA GLU A 173 9.50 18.76 -1.64
C GLU A 173 8.97 17.75 -0.62
N TYR A 174 7.88 17.05 -0.96
CA TYR A 174 7.18 16.20 0.01
C TYR A 174 7.54 14.72 -0.09
N PHE A 175 7.97 14.25 -1.27
CA PHE A 175 8.23 12.82 -1.50
C PHE A 175 9.70 12.51 -1.79
N GLY A 176 10.55 13.52 -2.02
CA GLY A 176 11.95 13.33 -2.39
C GLY A 176 12.13 12.70 -3.78
N ILE A 177 11.12 12.82 -4.63
CA ILE A 177 11.13 12.25 -5.98
C ILE A 177 11.56 13.32 -6.97
N ASN A 178 12.75 13.14 -7.60
CA ASN A 178 13.18 13.96 -8.71
C ASN A 178 12.65 13.38 -10.03
N VAL A 179 11.81 14.14 -10.72
CA VAL A 179 11.26 13.76 -12.02
C VAL A 179 12.02 14.50 -13.12
N GLU A 180 12.97 13.81 -13.76
CA GLU A 180 13.74 14.35 -14.88
C GLU A 180 12.98 14.34 -16.22
N TYR A 181 11.89 13.56 -16.29
CA TYR A 181 11.09 13.46 -17.52
C TYR A 181 10.34 14.75 -17.80
N ARG A 182 10.35 15.16 -19.09
CA ARG A 182 9.48 16.22 -19.60
C ARG A 182 8.03 15.81 -19.38
N LEU A 183 7.42 16.32 -18.33
CA LEU A 183 5.96 16.38 -18.26
C LEU A 183 5.58 17.28 -19.44
N LYS A 184 4.80 16.77 -20.40
CA LYS A 184 4.32 17.57 -21.52
C LYS A 184 3.65 18.82 -20.95
N ASP A 185 3.94 19.97 -21.53
CA ASP A 185 3.45 21.29 -21.07
C ASP A 185 1.91 21.44 -21.15
N ASP A 186 1.22 20.47 -21.74
CA ASP A 186 -0.18 20.53 -22.14
C ASP A 186 -1.12 19.81 -21.17
N GLY A 187 -0.93 20.04 -19.89
CA GLY A 187 -1.85 19.48 -18.92
C GLY A 187 -1.51 18.05 -18.48
N ILE A 188 -2.13 17.64 -17.41
CA ILE A 188 -2.00 16.31 -16.83
C ILE A 188 -2.82 15.35 -17.71
N GLU A 189 -2.25 14.83 -18.80
CA GLU A 189 -2.83 13.68 -19.50
C GLU A 189 -2.59 12.41 -18.70
N TYR A 190 -3.66 11.65 -18.49
CA TYR A 190 -3.71 10.37 -17.80
C TYR A 190 -3.31 9.21 -18.71
#